data_4671663728bb5c33bdd574bbd4b47212
#
_entry.id   4671663728bb5c33bdd574bbd4b47212
#
_cell.length_a   1.000
_cell.length_b   1.000
_cell.length_c   1.000
_cell.angle_alpha   90.00
_cell.angle_beta   90.00
_cell.angle_gamma   90.00
#
_symmetry.space_group_name_H-M   'P 1'
#
loop_
_entity.id
_entity.type
_entity.pdbx_description
1 polymer ?
#
loop_
_entity_poly.entity_id
_entity_poly.type
_entity_poly.pdbx_seq_one_letter_code
_entity_poly.pdbx_strand_id
1 'polypeptide(L)'
;MPLTKNFILYDKHRRIIHLPAEYYGEAMKVKPDGFSHKVNLSPSQLESLQENGTLDDPMLRPLAKYGLVAESIHIPSTTRNINFNNNESWGYISVGKHNKSARPPIRVIFKLFASDSIDFSMKVSEYRAFLNNLEEFYVADVRQPFKLYKVMINQEIEFEQPQYHVPYGECALEFVKAGSIYGESLHTTQTIRQEGILFNDKWAYGMGTLFDEDSWRYSFFNQQPRFYNAGTEEVKLIQQKESIIELKINQSASWFEIVDGKGTVFRLNKAVSTGDVLRIIGSEITLNGNNVIGETNYNFLIVSKGWNRWEIRNLDRYEFKIDFRFLYD
;
A
#
# COMPACT_ATOMS: atom_id res chain seq x y z
N MET A 1 -29.08 -9.26 2.91
CA MET A 1 -27.94 -10.06 3.40
C MET A 1 -26.82 -9.10 3.75
N PRO A 2 -26.22 -9.15 4.93
CA PRO A 2 -25.00 -8.37 5.16
C PRO A 2 -23.94 -8.90 4.19
N LEU A 3 -23.37 -8.02 3.39
CA LEU A 3 -22.23 -8.33 2.51
C LEU A 3 -21.11 -8.87 3.39
N THR A 4 -20.76 -10.13 3.23
CA THR A 4 -19.59 -10.73 3.87
C THR A 4 -18.38 -9.91 3.46
N LYS A 5 -17.69 -9.34 4.44
CA LYS A 5 -16.52 -8.48 4.22
C LYS A 5 -15.29 -9.37 4.09
N ASN A 6 -15.14 -10.01 2.94
CA ASN A 6 -13.99 -10.87 2.66
C ASN A 6 -12.71 -10.05 2.45
N PHE A 7 -11.57 -10.68 2.62
CA PHE A 7 -10.27 -10.02 2.51
C PHE A 7 -9.27 -10.85 1.73
N ILE A 8 -8.22 -10.16 1.25
CA ILE A 8 -7.13 -10.72 0.47
C ILE A 8 -5.85 -10.53 1.27
N LEU A 9 -5.01 -11.56 1.33
CA LEU A 9 -3.66 -11.46 1.89
C LEU A 9 -2.63 -11.39 0.76
N TYR A 10 -1.61 -10.55 0.96
CA TYR A 10 -0.48 -10.41 0.07
C TYR A 10 0.80 -10.58 0.88
N ASP A 11 1.84 -11.17 0.27
CA ASP A 11 3.16 -11.25 0.88
C ASP A 11 3.85 -9.87 0.94
N LYS A 12 5.05 -9.83 1.51
CA LYS A 12 5.88 -8.61 1.60
C LYS A 12 6.24 -7.99 0.24
N HIS A 13 6.12 -8.75 -0.85
CA HIS A 13 6.33 -8.29 -2.24
C HIS A 13 5.02 -7.96 -2.96
N ARG A 14 3.90 -7.90 -2.22
CA ARG A 14 2.53 -7.64 -2.72
C ARG A 14 2.01 -8.68 -3.71
N ARG A 15 2.50 -9.93 -3.61
CA ARG A 15 1.94 -11.07 -4.34
C ARG A 15 0.82 -11.68 -3.52
N ILE A 16 -0.26 -12.08 -4.18
CA ILE A 16 -1.42 -12.66 -3.50
C ILE A 16 -1.03 -14.01 -2.91
N ILE A 17 -1.30 -14.20 -1.62
CA ILE A 17 -1.10 -15.46 -0.89
C ILE A 17 -2.41 -16.10 -0.43
N HIS A 18 -3.50 -15.33 -0.40
CA HIS A 18 -4.81 -15.84 -0.06
C HIS A 18 -5.91 -15.00 -0.69
N LEU A 19 -6.88 -15.68 -1.30
CA LEU A 19 -8.10 -15.12 -1.85
C LEU A 19 -9.31 -15.62 -1.08
N PRO A 20 -10.43 -14.87 -1.01
CA PRO A 20 -11.70 -15.35 -0.49
C PRO A 20 -12.20 -16.57 -1.26
N ALA A 21 -12.89 -17.49 -0.56
CA ALA A 21 -13.37 -18.75 -1.16
C ALA A 21 -14.25 -18.58 -2.39
N GLU A 22 -15.05 -17.53 -2.46
CA GLU A 22 -15.87 -17.16 -3.62
C GLU A 22 -15.07 -16.91 -4.92
N TYR A 23 -13.79 -16.55 -4.81
CA TYR A 23 -12.89 -16.36 -5.94
C TYR A 23 -12.33 -17.68 -6.48
N TYR A 24 -12.28 -18.74 -5.69
CA TYR A 24 -11.80 -20.04 -6.13
C TYR A 24 -12.83 -20.82 -6.97
N GLY A 25 -14.15 -20.50 -6.81
CA GLY A 25 -15.23 -21.09 -7.60
C GLY A 25 -15.70 -20.24 -8.79
N GLU A 26 -15.54 -18.92 -8.72
CA GLU A 26 -16.06 -17.94 -9.69
C GLU A 26 -15.00 -17.11 -10.41
N ALA A 27 -13.73 -17.19 -10.03
CA ALA A 27 -12.63 -16.53 -10.76
C ALA A 27 -12.56 -16.95 -12.23
N MET A 28 -13.28 -18.01 -12.57
CA MET A 28 -13.42 -18.56 -13.92
C MET A 28 -14.71 -18.17 -14.63
N LYS A 29 -15.66 -17.51 -13.96
CA LYS A 29 -16.88 -17.03 -14.59
C LYS A 29 -16.89 -15.51 -14.54
N VAL A 30 -16.43 -14.91 -15.64
CA VAL A 30 -16.62 -13.47 -15.89
C VAL A 30 -18.12 -13.18 -15.76
N LYS A 31 -18.53 -12.47 -14.70
CA LYS A 31 -19.91 -11.99 -14.61
C LYS A 31 -20.14 -10.93 -15.68
N PRO A 32 -21.29 -10.96 -16.38
CA PRO A 32 -21.58 -10.04 -17.49
C PRO A 32 -21.77 -8.58 -17.08
N ASP A 33 -21.75 -8.25 -15.80
CA ASP A 33 -22.09 -6.93 -15.24
C ASP A 33 -20.93 -5.93 -15.13
N GLY A 34 -19.77 -6.27 -15.69
CA GLY A 34 -18.62 -5.35 -15.76
C GLY A 34 -17.96 -4.99 -14.43
N PHE A 35 -18.46 -5.47 -13.30
CA PHE A 35 -17.89 -5.28 -11.96
C PHE A 35 -17.09 -6.48 -11.46
N SER A 36 -16.35 -7.14 -12.36
CA SER A 36 -15.35 -8.11 -11.92
C SER A 36 -14.18 -7.32 -11.32
N HIS A 37 -14.09 -7.30 -10.01
CA HIS A 37 -12.84 -6.94 -9.34
C HIS A 37 -11.82 -8.02 -9.69
N LYS A 38 -11.16 -7.88 -10.83
CA LYS A 38 -10.07 -8.77 -11.23
C LYS A 38 -8.92 -8.53 -10.25
N VAL A 39 -8.74 -9.49 -9.36
CA VAL A 39 -7.48 -9.58 -8.65
C VAL A 39 -6.41 -9.79 -9.72
N ASN A 40 -5.39 -8.93 -9.76
CA ASN A 40 -4.32 -8.99 -10.76
C ASN A 40 -3.45 -10.23 -10.52
N LEU A 41 -3.95 -11.37 -10.94
CA LEU A 41 -3.13 -12.56 -11.14
C LEU A 41 -2.48 -12.45 -12.51
N SER A 42 -1.21 -12.79 -12.61
CA SER A 42 -0.57 -12.95 -13.92
C SER A 42 -1.27 -14.07 -14.71
N PRO A 43 -1.25 -14.07 -16.04
CA PRO A 43 -1.85 -15.15 -16.83
C PRO A 43 -1.36 -16.55 -16.40
N SER A 44 -0.07 -16.70 -16.05
CA SER A 44 0.49 -17.94 -15.54
C SER A 44 -0.05 -18.32 -14.14
N GLN A 45 -0.32 -17.35 -13.28
CA GLN A 45 -0.95 -17.60 -11.99
C GLN A 45 -2.42 -17.99 -12.13
N LEU A 46 -3.13 -17.44 -13.12
CA LEU A 46 -4.49 -17.81 -13.48
C LEU A 46 -4.55 -19.23 -14.06
N GLU A 47 -3.64 -19.59 -14.96
CA GLU A 47 -3.54 -20.94 -15.52
C GLU A 47 -3.23 -21.98 -14.44
N SER A 48 -2.29 -21.69 -13.55
CA SER A 48 -1.93 -22.58 -12.44
C SER A 48 -3.07 -22.76 -11.43
N LEU A 49 -3.85 -21.70 -11.14
CA LEU A 49 -5.09 -21.81 -10.36
C LEU A 49 -6.18 -22.62 -11.12
N GLN A 50 -6.23 -22.52 -12.45
CA GLN A 50 -7.19 -23.22 -13.28
C GLN A 50 -6.90 -24.73 -13.36
N GLU A 51 -5.65 -25.11 -13.57
CA GLU A 51 -5.27 -26.51 -13.81
C GLU A 51 -5.09 -27.31 -12.53
N ASN A 52 -4.52 -26.71 -11.49
CA ASN A 52 -4.09 -27.42 -10.29
C ASN A 52 -4.79 -26.97 -9.00
N GLY A 53 -5.57 -25.89 -9.04
CA GLY A 53 -6.11 -25.25 -7.84
C GLY A 53 -5.00 -24.73 -6.89
N THR A 54 -3.78 -24.56 -7.41
CA THR A 54 -2.60 -24.10 -6.66
C THR A 54 -1.84 -23.07 -7.49
N LEU A 55 -1.28 -22.05 -6.83
CA LEU A 55 -0.22 -21.25 -7.44
C LEU A 55 1.07 -22.08 -7.43
N ASP A 56 1.91 -21.97 -8.45
CA ASP A 56 3.15 -22.76 -8.61
C ASP A 56 4.19 -22.53 -7.51
N ASP A 57 4.02 -21.51 -6.68
CA ASP A 57 4.87 -21.27 -5.52
C ASP A 57 4.39 -22.13 -4.33
N PRO A 58 5.21 -23.04 -3.78
CA PRO A 58 4.86 -23.85 -2.61
C PRO A 58 4.47 -23.02 -1.39
N MET A 59 4.94 -21.77 -1.30
CA MET A 59 4.58 -20.79 -0.26
C MET A 59 3.18 -20.20 -0.47
N LEU A 60 2.64 -20.30 -1.69
CA LEU A 60 1.38 -19.72 -2.11
C LEU A 60 0.27 -20.75 -2.27
N ARG A 61 0.34 -21.89 -1.58
CA ARG A 61 -0.73 -22.88 -1.58
C ARG A 61 -2.02 -22.22 -1.16
N PRO A 62 -3.07 -22.20 -2.00
CA PRO A 62 -4.31 -21.53 -1.66
C PRO A 62 -4.89 -22.16 -0.41
N LEU A 63 -5.02 -21.36 0.64
CA LEU A 63 -5.53 -21.81 1.93
C LEU A 63 -6.95 -22.41 1.82
N ALA A 64 -7.72 -22.01 0.80
CA ALA A 64 -9.01 -22.61 0.49
C ALA A 64 -8.95 -24.10 0.15
N LYS A 65 -7.85 -24.61 -0.43
CA LYS A 65 -7.64 -26.05 -0.63
C LYS A 65 -7.61 -26.82 0.68
N TYR A 66 -7.27 -26.15 1.77
CA TYR A 66 -7.25 -26.69 3.13
C TYR A 66 -8.53 -26.39 3.92
N GLY A 67 -9.56 -25.87 3.26
CA GLY A 67 -10.85 -25.59 3.90
C GLY A 67 -10.85 -24.30 4.72
N LEU A 68 -9.84 -23.42 4.56
CA LEU A 68 -9.80 -22.14 5.26
C LEU A 68 -10.49 -21.07 4.43
N VAL A 69 -11.40 -20.35 5.07
CA VAL A 69 -12.18 -19.26 4.47
C VAL A 69 -11.91 -17.96 5.23
N ALA A 70 -11.52 -16.92 4.50
CA ALA A 70 -11.47 -15.56 5.01
C ALA A 70 -12.91 -15.01 5.08
N GLU A 71 -13.50 -14.97 6.28
CA GLU A 71 -14.92 -14.63 6.45
C GLU A 71 -15.15 -13.14 6.50
N SER A 72 -14.44 -12.45 7.38
CA SER A 72 -14.68 -11.03 7.60
C SER A 72 -13.44 -10.24 7.93
N ILE A 73 -13.45 -8.96 7.57
CA ILE A 73 -12.44 -7.98 7.92
C ILE A 73 -13.09 -6.72 8.46
N HIS A 74 -12.50 -6.15 9.50
CA HIS A 74 -12.81 -4.83 10.02
C HIS A 74 -11.54 -3.98 10.05
N ILE A 75 -11.48 -2.98 9.15
CA ILE A 75 -10.38 -2.00 9.08
C ILE A 75 -10.85 -0.74 9.82
N PRO A 76 -10.35 -0.47 11.04
CA PRO A 76 -10.73 0.72 11.78
C PRO A 76 -10.12 1.97 11.16
N SER A 77 -10.75 3.13 11.37
CA SER A 77 -10.15 4.42 11.01
C SER A 77 -8.96 4.75 11.91
N THR A 78 -8.12 5.67 11.45
CA THR A 78 -7.02 6.20 12.29
C THR A 78 -7.57 7.00 13.47
N THR A 79 -6.90 6.91 14.61
CA THR A 79 -7.20 7.70 15.81
C THR A 79 -6.42 9.00 15.80
N ARG A 80 -7.00 10.05 16.39
CA ARG A 80 -6.36 11.36 16.56
C ARG A 80 -6.00 11.56 18.02
N ASN A 81 -4.79 12.00 18.30
CA ASN A 81 -4.46 12.53 19.60
C ASN A 81 -4.96 13.98 19.68
N ILE A 82 -5.92 14.21 20.54
CA ILE A 82 -6.46 15.52 20.83
C ILE A 82 -6.09 15.87 22.28
N ASN A 83 -5.24 16.87 22.45
CA ASN A 83 -4.97 17.41 23.78
C ASN A 83 -6.04 18.43 24.12
N PHE A 84 -6.74 18.20 25.23
CA PHE A 84 -7.72 19.13 25.77
C PHE A 84 -7.13 19.81 26.99
N ASN A 85 -7.17 21.14 27.02
CA ASN A 85 -7.00 21.88 28.26
C ASN A 85 -8.40 22.16 28.82
N ASN A 86 -8.63 21.78 30.07
CA ASN A 86 -9.83 22.15 30.80
C ASN A 86 -9.70 23.62 31.24
N ASN A 87 -10.56 24.47 30.73
CA ASN A 87 -10.67 25.85 31.19
C ASN A 87 -12.00 25.97 31.94
N GLU A 88 -11.91 26.31 33.22
CA GLU A 88 -13.08 26.41 34.13
C GLU A 88 -14.19 27.35 33.59
N SER A 89 -13.79 28.34 32.77
CA SER A 89 -14.74 29.33 32.22
C SER A 89 -15.32 28.95 30.84
N TRP A 90 -14.62 28.11 30.06
CA TRP A 90 -14.97 27.84 28.64
C TRP A 90 -15.13 26.33 28.33
N GLY A 91 -14.92 25.46 29.33
CA GLY A 91 -14.94 24.02 29.13
C GLY A 91 -13.66 23.49 28.48
N TYR A 92 -13.79 22.38 27.74
CA TYR A 92 -12.65 21.73 27.08
C TYR A 92 -12.28 22.45 25.79
N ILE A 93 -11.07 23.02 25.75
CA ILE A 93 -10.52 23.64 24.56
C ILE A 93 -9.44 22.71 23.99
N SER A 94 -9.56 22.38 22.71
CA SER A 94 -8.54 21.60 22.00
C SER A 94 -7.31 22.46 21.73
N VAL A 95 -6.13 22.00 22.18
CA VAL A 95 -4.86 22.72 22.05
C VAL A 95 -3.92 21.97 21.12
N GLY A 96 -3.44 22.65 20.07
CA GLY A 96 -2.43 22.16 19.15
C GLY A 96 -2.94 21.48 17.89
N LYS A 97 -2.01 20.94 17.10
CA LYS A 97 -2.34 20.21 15.86
C LYS A 97 -2.87 18.81 16.20
N HIS A 98 -4.04 18.48 15.67
CA HIS A 98 -4.63 17.14 15.79
C HIS A 98 -3.94 16.20 14.81
N ASN A 99 -2.88 15.54 15.23
CA ASN A 99 -2.19 14.57 14.40
C ASN A 99 -2.83 13.18 14.53
N LYS A 100 -3.03 12.50 13.41
CA LYS A 100 -3.34 11.07 13.40
C LYS A 100 -2.14 10.32 13.95
N SER A 101 -2.34 9.53 15.00
CA SER A 101 -1.23 8.93 15.76
C SER A 101 -1.17 7.43 15.65
N ALA A 102 -2.31 6.78 15.50
CA ALA A 102 -2.40 5.33 15.47
C ALA A 102 -3.57 4.87 14.62
N ARG A 103 -3.51 3.62 14.22
CA ARG A 103 -4.67 2.85 13.76
C ARG A 103 -4.82 1.67 14.74
N PRO A 104 -6.00 1.42 15.28
CA PRO A 104 -6.26 0.19 16.02
C PRO A 104 -5.98 -1.04 15.16
N PRO A 105 -5.74 -2.22 15.74
CA PRO A 105 -5.53 -3.45 14.99
C PRO A 105 -6.68 -3.74 14.03
N ILE A 106 -6.32 -4.30 12.87
CA ILE A 106 -7.29 -4.77 11.88
C ILE A 106 -7.78 -6.14 12.33
N ARG A 107 -9.08 -6.26 12.59
CA ARG A 107 -9.68 -7.52 13.02
C ARG A 107 -10.12 -8.34 11.82
N VAL A 108 -9.74 -9.61 11.82
CA VAL A 108 -10.11 -10.57 10.77
C VAL A 108 -10.67 -11.84 11.42
N ILE A 109 -11.59 -12.50 10.73
CA ILE A 109 -12.13 -13.79 11.14
C ILE A 109 -11.89 -14.77 10.01
N PHE A 110 -11.28 -15.90 10.36
CA PHE A 110 -11.14 -17.06 9.51
C PHE A 110 -12.06 -18.18 9.98
N LYS A 111 -12.60 -18.94 9.05
CA LYS A 111 -13.30 -20.20 9.29
C LYS A 111 -12.52 -21.35 8.69
N LEU A 112 -12.36 -22.40 9.45
CA LEU A 112 -11.71 -23.62 9.01
C LEU A 112 -12.72 -24.76 8.97
N PHE A 113 -12.80 -25.43 7.83
CA PHE A 113 -13.64 -26.60 7.59
C PHE A 113 -12.76 -27.81 7.30
N ALA A 114 -13.11 -28.92 7.90
CA ALA A 114 -12.39 -30.19 7.76
C ALA A 114 -13.37 -31.33 7.50
N SER A 115 -12.88 -32.49 7.13
CA SER A 115 -13.69 -33.69 6.95
C SER A 115 -14.07 -34.38 8.28
N ASP A 116 -13.13 -34.33 9.22
CA ASP A 116 -13.27 -34.88 10.57
C ASP A 116 -12.40 -34.16 11.58
N SER A 117 -12.40 -34.59 12.83
CA SER A 117 -11.62 -33.95 13.91
C SER A 117 -10.11 -34.13 13.78
N ILE A 118 -9.64 -35.21 13.15
CA ILE A 118 -8.20 -35.46 12.90
C ILE A 118 -7.72 -34.52 11.79
N ASP A 119 -8.43 -34.48 10.67
CA ASP A 119 -8.18 -33.56 9.56
C ASP A 119 -8.21 -32.11 10.02
N PHE A 120 -9.16 -31.77 10.94
CA PHE A 120 -9.21 -30.45 11.55
C PHE A 120 -7.91 -30.11 12.29
N SER A 121 -7.43 -31.00 13.15
CA SER A 121 -6.19 -30.77 13.91
C SER A 121 -4.95 -30.64 13.02
N MET A 122 -4.89 -31.43 11.96
CA MET A 122 -3.82 -31.33 10.96
C MET A 122 -3.83 -29.99 10.25
N LYS A 123 -4.99 -29.56 9.76
CA LYS A 123 -5.18 -28.26 9.07
C LYS A 123 -4.87 -27.07 9.98
N VAL A 124 -5.27 -27.13 11.25
CA VAL A 124 -4.93 -26.10 12.24
C VAL A 124 -3.42 -26.00 12.39
N SER A 125 -2.69 -27.13 12.46
CA SER A 125 -1.24 -27.14 12.59
C SER A 125 -0.55 -26.55 11.37
N GLU A 126 -0.98 -26.93 10.18
CA GLU A 126 -0.45 -26.37 8.90
C GLU A 126 -0.72 -24.88 8.80
N TYR A 127 -1.91 -24.44 9.17
CA TYR A 127 -2.28 -23.05 9.10
C TYR A 127 -1.55 -22.16 10.11
N ARG A 128 -1.36 -22.66 11.35
CA ARG A 128 -0.50 -22.01 12.34
C ARG A 128 0.92 -21.84 11.82
N ALA A 129 1.50 -22.89 11.25
CA ALA A 129 2.82 -22.82 10.67
C ALA A 129 2.91 -21.80 9.53
N PHE A 130 1.92 -21.77 8.65
CA PHE A 130 1.86 -20.80 7.57
C PHE A 130 1.80 -19.36 8.10
N LEU A 131 0.87 -19.03 8.99
CA LEU A 131 0.72 -17.67 9.53
C LEU A 131 1.91 -17.22 10.37
N ASN A 132 2.50 -18.12 11.16
CA ASN A 132 3.70 -17.82 11.96
C ASN A 132 4.93 -17.54 11.10
N ASN A 133 4.98 -18.07 9.87
CA ASN A 133 6.06 -17.79 8.92
C ASN A 133 5.87 -16.44 8.18
N LEU A 134 4.71 -15.79 8.30
CA LEU A 134 4.49 -14.46 7.77
C LEU A 134 5.07 -13.42 8.74
N GLU A 135 6.22 -12.83 8.39
CA GLU A 135 6.81 -11.74 9.17
C GLU A 135 5.98 -10.46 9.03
N GLU A 136 6.09 -9.84 7.86
CA GLU A 136 5.31 -8.68 7.45
C GLU A 136 4.56 -9.02 6.16
N PHE A 137 3.30 -8.70 6.12
CA PHE A 137 2.46 -8.97 4.96
C PHE A 137 1.43 -7.85 4.78
N TYR A 138 0.65 -7.93 3.71
CA TYR A 138 -0.39 -6.95 3.46
C TYR A 138 -1.77 -7.59 3.48
N VAL A 139 -2.75 -6.83 3.96
CA VAL A 139 -4.16 -7.19 3.90
C VAL A 139 -4.95 -6.12 3.17
N ALA A 140 -5.93 -6.53 2.38
CA ALA A 140 -6.88 -5.64 1.71
C ALA A 140 -8.31 -6.16 1.87
N ASP A 141 -9.27 -5.24 1.95
CA ASP A 141 -10.68 -5.56 1.81
C ASP A 141 -10.97 -5.92 0.33
N VAL A 142 -11.65 -7.00 0.06
CA VAL A 142 -12.00 -7.44 -1.31
C VAL A 142 -12.73 -6.36 -2.11
N ARG A 143 -13.46 -5.47 -1.43
CA ARG A 143 -14.15 -4.34 -2.07
C ARG A 143 -13.21 -3.20 -2.45
N GLN A 144 -11.99 -3.18 -1.89
CA GLN A 144 -10.94 -2.20 -2.18
C GLN A 144 -9.58 -2.91 -2.30
N PRO A 145 -9.42 -3.86 -3.23
CA PRO A 145 -8.27 -4.75 -3.32
C PRO A 145 -6.95 -4.03 -3.62
N PHE A 146 -7.03 -2.78 -4.08
CA PHE A 146 -5.85 -1.96 -4.42
C PHE A 146 -5.39 -1.05 -3.28
N LYS A 147 -6.04 -1.11 -2.10
CA LYS A 147 -5.61 -0.44 -0.88
C LYS A 147 -5.06 -1.47 0.10
N LEU A 148 -3.76 -1.50 0.25
CA LEU A 148 -3.04 -2.46 1.06
C LEU A 148 -2.68 -1.88 2.41
N TYR A 149 -2.92 -2.63 3.47
CA TYR A 149 -2.48 -2.29 4.83
C TYR A 149 -1.36 -3.24 5.24
N LYS A 150 -0.18 -2.69 5.50
CA LYS A 150 0.98 -3.46 5.94
C LYS A 150 0.83 -3.83 7.41
N VAL A 151 0.86 -5.12 7.70
CA VAL A 151 0.55 -5.67 9.01
C VAL A 151 1.47 -6.82 9.40
N MET A 152 1.40 -7.20 10.68
CA MET A 152 1.99 -8.42 11.24
C MET A 152 1.02 -9.02 12.25
N ILE A 153 1.20 -10.29 12.59
CA ILE A 153 0.47 -10.98 13.65
C ILE A 153 1.29 -10.85 14.93
N ASN A 154 0.64 -10.44 16.02
CA ASN A 154 1.25 -10.29 17.34
C ASN A 154 0.40 -10.96 18.43
N GLN A 155 -0.21 -12.09 18.10
CA GLN A 155 -1.03 -12.86 19.03
C GLN A 155 -0.95 -14.34 18.71
N GLU A 156 -1.38 -15.17 19.64
CA GLU A 156 -1.54 -16.60 19.44
C GLU A 156 -2.64 -16.88 18.41
N ILE A 157 -2.41 -17.90 17.58
CA ILE A 157 -3.36 -18.32 16.56
C ILE A 157 -4.13 -19.51 17.08
N GLU A 158 -5.37 -19.27 17.45
CA GLU A 158 -6.23 -20.27 18.04
C GLU A 158 -7.52 -20.43 17.24
N PHE A 159 -7.92 -21.69 16.97
CA PHE A 159 -9.18 -22.01 16.34
C PHE A 159 -10.14 -22.56 17.38
N GLU A 160 -11.18 -21.81 17.66
CA GLU A 160 -12.25 -22.21 18.58
C GLU A 160 -13.25 -23.12 17.90
N GLN A 161 -13.45 -24.33 18.42
CA GLN A 161 -14.49 -25.25 17.94
C GLN A 161 -15.72 -25.09 18.82
N PRO A 162 -16.94 -25.01 18.23
CA PRO A 162 -18.19 -24.94 19.02
C PRO A 162 -18.40 -26.17 19.91
N GLN A 163 -17.93 -27.33 19.45
CA GLN A 163 -17.96 -28.60 20.18
C GLN A 163 -16.77 -29.47 19.72
N TYR A 164 -16.26 -30.29 20.63
CA TYR A 164 -15.05 -31.10 20.44
C TYR A 164 -15.01 -31.99 19.17
N HIS A 165 -16.17 -32.45 18.69
CA HIS A 165 -16.24 -33.37 17.53
C HIS A 165 -16.66 -32.68 16.24
N VAL A 166 -16.85 -31.36 16.23
CA VAL A 166 -17.28 -30.65 15.04
C VAL A 166 -16.03 -30.34 14.19
N PRO A 167 -15.98 -30.75 12.91
CA PRO A 167 -14.84 -30.47 12.02
C PRO A 167 -14.91 -29.05 11.48
N TYR A 168 -15.15 -28.09 12.32
CA TYR A 168 -15.30 -26.68 12.03
C TYR A 168 -14.77 -25.85 13.19
N GLY A 169 -14.11 -24.75 12.89
CA GLY A 169 -13.67 -23.79 13.90
C GLY A 169 -13.49 -22.40 13.33
N GLU A 170 -13.52 -21.42 14.22
CA GLU A 170 -13.29 -20.02 13.90
C GLU A 170 -12.00 -19.53 14.56
N CYS A 171 -11.27 -18.65 13.87
CA CYS A 171 -10.10 -17.98 14.39
C CYS A 171 -10.25 -16.48 14.19
N ALA A 172 -10.32 -15.74 15.27
CA ALA A 172 -10.32 -14.28 15.26
C ALA A 172 -8.88 -13.77 15.48
N LEU A 173 -8.36 -13.00 14.55
CA LEU A 173 -7.02 -12.43 14.64
C LEU A 173 -7.07 -10.90 14.61
N GLU A 174 -6.14 -10.29 15.34
CA GLU A 174 -5.85 -8.87 15.29
C GLU A 174 -4.51 -8.64 14.62
N PHE A 175 -4.55 -8.08 13.41
CA PHE A 175 -3.35 -7.70 12.68
C PHE A 175 -2.90 -6.31 13.13
N VAL A 176 -1.71 -6.23 13.72
CA VAL A 176 -1.12 -4.96 14.11
C VAL A 176 -0.36 -4.32 12.94
N LYS A 177 -0.30 -3.00 12.90
CA LYS A 177 0.41 -2.29 11.84
C LYS A 177 1.91 -2.61 11.83
N ALA A 178 2.46 -2.74 10.63
CA ALA A 178 3.90 -2.83 10.39
C ALA A 178 4.35 -1.60 9.59
N GLY A 179 4.84 -0.55 10.26
CA GLY A 179 5.27 0.70 9.61
C GLY A 179 4.18 1.78 9.54
N SER A 180 3.68 2.14 8.35
CA SER A 180 2.69 3.20 8.19
C SER A 180 1.35 2.87 8.84
N ILE A 181 0.69 3.89 9.41
CA ILE A 181 -0.70 3.77 9.89
C ILE A 181 -1.73 3.82 8.75
N TYR A 182 -1.30 4.24 7.58
CA TYR A 182 -2.13 4.39 6.39
C TYR A 182 -2.07 3.15 5.51
N GLY A 183 -3.15 2.89 4.79
CA GLY A 183 -3.11 2.00 3.66
C GLY A 183 -2.36 2.64 2.50
N GLU A 184 -1.74 1.84 1.66
CA GLU A 184 -1.02 2.30 0.47
C GLU A 184 -1.60 1.70 -0.81
N SER A 185 -1.42 2.38 -1.94
CA SER A 185 -1.84 1.84 -3.22
C SER A 185 -1.01 0.61 -3.60
N LEU A 186 -1.64 -0.41 -4.19
CA LEU A 186 -0.96 -1.61 -4.70
C LEU A 186 0.09 -1.26 -5.76
N HIS A 187 -0.21 -0.29 -6.62
CA HIS A 187 0.66 0.19 -7.69
C HIS A 187 1.19 1.60 -7.40
N THR A 188 2.27 1.98 -8.09
CA THR A 188 2.88 3.30 -8.00
C THR A 188 2.37 4.24 -9.09
N THR A 189 2.68 5.51 -8.99
CA THR A 189 2.33 6.53 -10.00
C THR A 189 2.90 6.25 -11.38
N GLN A 190 4.01 5.50 -11.51
CA GLN A 190 4.57 5.11 -12.81
C GLN A 190 3.63 4.21 -13.60
N THR A 191 2.85 3.37 -12.93
CA THR A 191 1.82 2.53 -13.57
C THR A 191 0.75 3.40 -14.22
N ILE A 192 0.30 4.46 -13.53
CA ILE A 192 -0.66 5.42 -14.10
C ILE A 192 -0.10 6.07 -15.37
N ARG A 193 1.17 6.49 -15.30
CA ARG A 193 1.84 7.12 -16.44
C ARG A 193 1.96 6.21 -17.65
N GLN A 194 2.25 4.93 -17.42
CA GLN A 194 2.50 3.97 -18.51
C GLN A 194 1.21 3.46 -19.15
N GLU A 195 0.17 3.26 -18.37
CA GLU A 195 -1.03 2.52 -18.76
C GLU A 195 -2.31 3.37 -18.68
N GLY A 196 -2.23 4.56 -18.08
CA GLY A 196 -3.41 5.38 -17.76
C GLY A 196 -4.26 4.78 -16.64
N ILE A 197 -5.45 5.34 -16.44
CA ILE A 197 -6.39 4.90 -15.39
C ILE A 197 -7.64 4.25 -16.01
N LEU A 198 -7.95 4.55 -17.26
CA LEU A 198 -9.21 4.15 -17.90
C LEU A 198 -9.28 2.63 -18.07
N PHE A 199 -10.34 2.04 -17.46
CA PHE A 199 -10.67 0.60 -17.56
C PHE A 199 -9.50 -0.34 -17.22
N ASN A 200 -8.70 0.06 -16.25
CA ASN A 200 -7.48 -0.62 -15.87
C ASN A 200 -7.74 -1.44 -14.60
N ASP A 201 -7.24 -2.68 -14.57
CA ASP A 201 -7.37 -3.59 -13.44
C ASP A 201 -6.52 -3.20 -12.21
N LYS A 202 -5.73 -2.13 -12.32
CA LYS A 202 -4.77 -1.70 -11.30
C LYS A 202 -5.27 -0.56 -10.40
N TRP A 203 -6.31 0.14 -10.83
CA TRP A 203 -6.85 1.29 -10.14
C TRP A 203 -8.37 1.20 -10.00
N ALA A 204 -8.86 1.19 -8.76
CA ALA A 204 -10.28 1.06 -8.48
C ALA A 204 -11.00 2.41 -8.41
N TYR A 205 -12.28 2.37 -8.67
CA TYR A 205 -13.19 3.48 -8.35
C TYR A 205 -13.06 3.87 -6.86
N GLY A 206 -13.08 5.15 -6.55
CA GLY A 206 -12.98 5.63 -5.16
C GLY A 206 -11.56 5.74 -4.61
N MET A 207 -10.53 5.51 -5.42
CA MET A 207 -9.14 5.78 -5.03
C MET A 207 -8.73 7.26 -5.17
N GLY A 208 -9.67 8.15 -5.51
CA GLY A 208 -9.43 9.60 -5.64
C GLY A 208 -8.72 10.01 -6.92
N THR A 209 -8.50 9.08 -7.85
CA THR A 209 -7.90 9.36 -9.17
C THR A 209 -8.84 10.19 -10.03
N LEU A 210 -8.31 11.16 -10.76
CA LEU A 210 -9.06 11.98 -11.71
C LEU A 210 -8.96 11.39 -13.11
N PHE A 211 -10.00 11.63 -13.94
CA PHE A 211 -10.02 11.22 -15.36
C PHE A 211 -9.45 12.31 -16.28
N ASP A 212 -8.49 13.09 -15.78
CA ASP A 212 -7.80 14.15 -16.48
C ASP A 212 -6.34 13.72 -16.73
N GLU A 213 -5.91 13.70 -18.00
CA GLU A 213 -4.56 13.29 -18.40
C GLU A 213 -3.45 14.12 -17.73
N ASP A 214 -3.71 15.39 -17.42
CA ASP A 214 -2.77 16.22 -16.67
C ASP A 214 -2.52 15.68 -15.25
N SER A 215 -3.50 15.04 -14.64
CA SER A 215 -3.38 14.41 -13.32
C SER A 215 -2.56 13.12 -13.33
N TRP A 216 -2.28 12.55 -14.50
CA TRP A 216 -1.50 11.31 -14.68
C TRP A 216 -0.05 11.57 -15.03
N ARG A 217 0.35 12.85 -15.08
CA ARG A 217 1.71 13.23 -15.43
C ARG A 217 2.62 13.27 -14.22
N TYR A 218 3.64 12.42 -14.23
CA TYR A 218 4.67 12.33 -13.19
C TYR A 218 6.09 12.44 -13.76
N SER A 219 6.20 12.98 -14.99
CA SER A 219 7.48 13.30 -15.65
C SER A 219 7.39 14.63 -16.38
N PHE A 220 8.44 15.45 -16.24
CA PHE A 220 8.47 16.83 -16.69
C PHE A 220 9.81 17.14 -17.33
N PHE A 221 9.77 17.82 -18.49
CA PHE A 221 10.96 18.23 -19.25
C PHE A 221 11.02 19.74 -19.28
N ASN A 222 12.07 20.34 -18.70
CA ASN A 222 12.32 21.79 -18.71
C ASN A 222 11.11 22.64 -18.28
N GLN A 223 10.26 22.09 -17.42
CA GLN A 223 9.07 22.78 -16.89
C GLN A 223 8.85 22.42 -15.42
N GLN A 224 8.33 23.37 -14.66
CA GLN A 224 8.07 23.16 -13.25
C GLN A 224 7.08 22.01 -13.03
N PRO A 225 7.39 21.05 -12.14
CA PRO A 225 6.55 19.89 -11.92
C PRO A 225 5.18 20.24 -11.34
N ARG A 226 4.12 19.77 -12.00
CA ARG A 226 2.74 19.89 -11.52
C ARG A 226 2.07 18.53 -11.62
N PHE A 227 1.83 17.87 -10.49
CA PHE A 227 1.32 16.50 -10.43
C PHE A 227 0.28 16.32 -9.33
N TYR A 228 -0.49 15.25 -9.40
CA TYR A 228 -1.62 15.01 -8.54
C TYR A 228 -1.38 13.82 -7.60
N ASN A 229 -1.67 14.01 -6.28
CA ASN A 229 -1.73 12.94 -5.30
C ASN A 229 -3.20 12.57 -5.05
N ALA A 230 -3.61 11.41 -5.54
CA ALA A 230 -4.98 10.89 -5.38
C ALA A 230 -5.27 10.34 -3.98
N GLY A 231 -4.23 10.15 -3.16
CA GLY A 231 -4.38 9.67 -1.79
C GLY A 231 -5.15 10.64 -0.88
N THR A 232 -5.70 10.11 0.20
CA THR A 232 -6.37 10.93 1.21
C THR A 232 -5.38 11.62 2.15
N GLU A 233 -4.13 11.19 2.14
CA GLU A 233 -3.06 11.66 3.02
C GLU A 233 -1.86 12.20 2.24
N GLU A 234 -1.05 13.02 2.92
CA GLU A 234 0.22 13.46 2.39
C GLU A 234 1.26 12.33 2.42
N VAL A 235 2.17 12.33 1.46
CA VAL A 235 3.27 11.37 1.37
C VAL A 235 4.57 12.04 1.77
N LYS A 236 5.14 11.62 2.91
CA LYS A 236 6.49 11.99 3.31
C LYS A 236 7.45 11.03 2.62
N LEU A 237 8.15 11.49 1.60
CA LEU A 237 8.96 10.62 0.75
C LEU A 237 10.05 9.85 1.52
N ILE A 238 10.61 10.45 2.57
CA ILE A 238 11.58 9.77 3.45
C ILE A 238 11.01 8.52 4.14
N GLN A 239 9.69 8.49 4.40
CA GLN A 239 9.03 7.38 5.08
C GLN A 239 8.59 6.27 4.10
N GLN A 240 8.55 6.58 2.81
CA GLN A 240 8.17 5.64 1.77
C GLN A 240 9.42 5.15 1.02
N LYS A 241 9.99 4.02 1.48
CA LYS A 241 11.26 3.45 0.97
C LYS A 241 11.26 3.16 -0.54
N GLU A 242 10.08 3.02 -1.15
CA GLU A 242 9.93 2.76 -2.58
C GLU A 242 9.68 4.04 -3.41
N SER A 243 9.56 5.20 -2.74
CA SER A 243 9.41 6.46 -3.48
C SER A 243 10.72 6.84 -4.16
N ILE A 244 10.61 7.33 -5.39
CA ILE A 244 11.76 7.69 -6.21
C ILE A 244 11.53 9.10 -6.78
N ILE A 245 12.49 9.99 -6.55
CA ILE A 245 12.67 11.19 -7.36
C ILE A 245 13.90 10.96 -8.21
N GLU A 246 13.77 11.13 -9.51
CA GLU A 246 14.89 11.13 -10.46
C GLU A 246 14.94 12.49 -11.16
N LEU A 247 16.07 13.16 -11.04
CA LEU A 247 16.35 14.41 -11.75
C LEU A 247 17.59 14.21 -12.65
N LYS A 248 17.35 14.13 -13.95
CA LYS A 248 18.44 14.14 -14.95
C LYS A 248 18.75 15.58 -15.31
N ILE A 249 20.00 15.97 -15.16
CA ILE A 249 20.48 17.34 -15.31
C ILE A 249 21.01 17.51 -16.71
N ASN A 250 20.53 18.53 -17.43
CA ASN A 250 20.91 18.80 -18.82
C ASN A 250 21.64 20.16 -18.97
N GLN A 251 22.17 20.68 -17.86
CA GLN A 251 23.03 21.87 -17.82
C GLN A 251 23.98 21.79 -16.62
N SER A 252 25.03 22.61 -16.62
CA SER A 252 25.91 22.72 -15.46
C SER A 252 25.40 23.76 -14.47
N ALA A 253 25.52 23.47 -13.18
CA ALA A 253 25.21 24.40 -12.08
C ALA A 253 26.11 24.11 -10.88
N SER A 254 26.40 25.13 -10.06
CA SER A 254 27.20 24.97 -8.85
C SER A 254 26.40 24.38 -7.68
N TRP A 255 25.08 24.52 -7.70
CA TRP A 255 24.11 24.00 -6.76
C TRP A 255 22.71 24.07 -7.40
N PHE A 256 21.73 23.40 -6.81
CA PHE A 256 20.31 23.57 -7.16
C PHE A 256 19.38 23.25 -6.00
N GLU A 257 18.13 23.64 -6.13
CA GLU A 257 17.08 23.38 -5.16
C GLU A 257 15.85 22.74 -5.82
N ILE A 258 15.18 21.88 -5.03
CA ILE A 258 13.84 21.41 -5.32
C ILE A 258 12.96 21.90 -4.18
N VAL A 259 11.91 22.66 -4.50
CA VAL A 259 10.97 23.23 -3.52
C VAL A 259 9.64 22.53 -3.71
N ASP A 260 9.12 21.93 -2.63
CA ASP A 260 7.81 21.27 -2.67
C ASP A 260 6.64 22.26 -2.53
N GLY A 261 5.41 21.74 -2.68
CA GLY A 261 4.18 22.57 -2.57
C GLY A 261 3.93 23.19 -1.20
N LYS A 262 4.67 22.80 -0.16
CA LYS A 262 4.63 23.38 1.19
C LYS A 262 5.74 24.39 1.44
N GLY A 263 6.64 24.56 0.48
CA GLY A 263 7.81 25.43 0.62
C GLY A 263 8.99 24.76 1.31
N THR A 264 8.99 23.42 1.47
CA THR A 264 10.17 22.70 1.94
C THR A 264 11.23 22.71 0.84
N VAL A 265 12.44 23.16 1.17
CA VAL A 265 13.53 23.29 0.23
C VAL A 265 14.51 22.12 0.43
N PHE A 266 14.62 21.25 -0.55
CA PHE A 266 15.76 20.34 -0.70
C PHE A 266 16.84 21.06 -1.52
N ARG A 267 18.07 21.07 -1.02
CA ARG A 267 19.21 21.72 -1.70
C ARG A 267 20.39 20.77 -1.81
N LEU A 268 20.96 20.66 -3.01
CA LEU A 268 22.26 20.03 -3.25
C LEU A 268 23.32 21.11 -3.38
N ASN A 269 24.30 21.12 -2.46
CA ASN A 269 25.42 22.07 -2.42
C ASN A 269 26.66 21.51 -3.14
N LYS A 270 26.47 20.89 -4.29
CA LYS A 270 27.52 20.26 -5.09
C LYS A 270 27.36 20.68 -6.53
N ALA A 271 28.49 20.95 -7.19
CA ALA A 271 28.49 21.23 -8.63
C ALA A 271 28.03 20.00 -9.41
N VAL A 272 27.19 20.24 -10.41
CA VAL A 272 26.62 19.24 -11.31
C VAL A 272 26.87 19.64 -12.75
N SER A 273 26.89 18.64 -13.63
CA SER A 273 27.15 18.78 -15.06
C SER A 273 26.04 18.15 -15.89
N THR A 274 26.04 18.49 -17.18
CA THR A 274 25.12 17.84 -18.13
C THR A 274 25.34 16.32 -18.14
N GLY A 275 24.26 15.58 -18.00
CA GLY A 275 24.26 14.12 -17.96
C GLY A 275 24.22 13.54 -16.55
N ASP A 276 24.46 14.35 -15.51
CA ASP A 276 24.34 13.90 -14.13
C ASP A 276 22.89 13.52 -13.78
N VAL A 277 22.75 12.49 -12.93
CA VAL A 277 21.45 11.98 -12.46
C VAL A 277 21.41 11.96 -10.94
N LEU A 278 20.58 12.84 -10.36
CA LEU A 278 20.24 12.76 -8.95
C LEU A 278 19.10 11.78 -8.76
N ARG A 279 19.24 10.88 -7.78
CA ARG A 279 18.15 10.01 -7.31
C ARG A 279 17.97 10.17 -5.81
N ILE A 280 16.71 10.33 -5.39
CA ILE A 280 16.28 10.34 -3.99
C ILE A 280 15.33 9.17 -3.83
N ILE A 281 15.73 8.16 -3.03
CA ILE A 281 14.95 6.95 -2.76
C ILE A 281 14.76 6.84 -1.25
N GLY A 282 13.57 7.25 -0.76
CA GLY A 282 13.36 7.37 0.68
C GLY A 282 14.38 8.32 1.34
N SER A 283 15.29 7.78 2.15
CA SER A 283 16.37 8.53 2.80
C SER A 283 17.70 8.49 2.04
N GLU A 284 17.81 7.69 1.01
CA GLU A 284 19.01 7.56 0.20
C GLU A 284 19.06 8.64 -0.89
N ILE A 285 20.16 9.40 -0.95
CA ILE A 285 20.36 10.46 -1.93
C ILE A 285 21.65 10.19 -2.68
N THR A 286 21.54 9.94 -3.97
CA THR A 286 22.70 9.61 -4.83
C THR A 286 22.79 10.52 -6.04
N LEU A 287 24.02 10.88 -6.42
CA LEU A 287 24.35 11.53 -7.68
C LEU A 287 25.22 10.57 -8.48
N ASN A 288 24.74 10.14 -9.66
CA ASN A 288 25.39 9.12 -10.48
C ASN A 288 25.72 7.82 -9.70
N GLY A 289 24.83 7.42 -8.78
CA GLY A 289 25.01 6.24 -7.91
C GLY A 289 25.90 6.45 -6.68
N ASN A 290 26.57 7.60 -6.55
CA ASN A 290 27.37 7.91 -5.37
C ASN A 290 26.52 8.65 -4.31
N ASN A 291 26.63 8.23 -3.05
CA ASN A 291 25.93 8.90 -1.95
C ASN A 291 26.41 10.35 -1.79
N VAL A 292 25.46 11.29 -1.78
CA VAL A 292 25.72 12.73 -1.65
C VAL A 292 24.90 13.38 -0.53
N ILE A 293 24.37 12.61 0.42
CA ILE A 293 23.56 13.14 1.51
C ILE A 293 24.31 14.24 2.31
N GLY A 294 25.61 14.08 2.51
CA GLY A 294 26.46 15.08 3.18
C GLY A 294 26.61 16.40 2.44
N GLU A 295 26.29 16.43 1.16
CA GLU A 295 26.32 17.63 0.30
C GLU A 295 24.94 18.33 0.25
N THR A 296 23.95 17.84 1.01
CA THR A 296 22.59 18.37 1.03
C THR A 296 22.32 19.18 2.28
N ASN A 297 21.16 19.83 2.32
CA ASN A 297 20.67 20.51 3.52
C ASN A 297 19.85 19.60 4.46
N TYR A 298 19.86 18.28 4.25
CA TYR A 298 19.14 17.27 5.03
C TYR A 298 17.61 17.46 5.10
N ASN A 299 17.02 18.23 4.20
CA ASN A 299 15.58 18.37 4.10
C ASN A 299 14.98 17.32 3.16
N PHE A 300 13.80 16.80 3.51
CA PHE A 300 13.09 15.81 2.73
C PHE A 300 11.75 16.35 2.28
N LEU A 301 11.44 16.11 1.02
CA LEU A 301 10.27 16.65 0.33
C LEU A 301 8.99 15.91 0.72
N ILE A 302 7.87 16.63 0.64
CA ILE A 302 6.54 16.14 0.99
C ILE A 302 5.61 16.33 -0.20
N VAL A 303 4.91 15.25 -0.58
CA VAL A 303 3.83 15.31 -1.56
C VAL A 303 2.53 15.58 -0.83
N SER A 304 1.97 16.76 -1.00
CA SER A 304 0.69 17.15 -0.41
C SER A 304 -0.48 16.39 -1.05
N LYS A 305 -1.61 16.29 -0.35
CA LYS A 305 -2.85 15.79 -0.93
C LYS A 305 -3.33 16.68 -2.08
N GLY A 306 -3.83 16.08 -3.16
CA GLY A 306 -4.34 16.80 -4.32
C GLY A 306 -3.22 17.32 -5.23
N TRP A 307 -3.43 18.49 -5.84
CA TRP A 307 -2.46 19.10 -6.75
C TRP A 307 -1.22 19.59 -6.03
N ASN A 308 -0.06 19.20 -6.54
CA ASN A 308 1.26 19.65 -6.12
C ASN A 308 1.87 20.50 -7.23
N ARG A 309 2.45 21.64 -6.85
CA ARG A 309 3.27 22.48 -7.74
C ARG A 309 4.63 22.61 -7.09
N TRP A 310 5.63 22.03 -7.71
CA TRP A 310 6.99 22.08 -7.23
C TRP A 310 7.81 23.01 -8.09
N GLU A 311 8.88 23.53 -7.54
CA GLU A 311 9.78 24.45 -8.22
C GLU A 311 11.20 23.88 -8.20
N ILE A 312 11.88 23.87 -9.36
CA ILE A 312 13.30 23.55 -9.45
C ILE A 312 14.02 24.86 -9.72
N ARG A 313 14.94 25.22 -8.83
CA ARG A 313 15.67 26.48 -8.86
C ARG A 313 17.12 26.25 -9.26
N ASN A 314 17.70 27.19 -10.01
CA ASN A 314 19.06 27.18 -10.54
C ASN A 314 19.33 26.06 -11.56
N LEU A 315 18.25 25.47 -12.12
CA LEU A 315 18.29 24.56 -13.27
C LEU A 315 17.11 24.88 -14.20
N ASP A 316 17.41 25.17 -15.48
CA ASP A 316 16.40 25.43 -16.51
C ASP A 316 16.24 24.25 -17.47
N ARG A 317 17.28 23.40 -17.58
CA ARG A 317 17.29 22.23 -18.46
C ARG A 317 17.46 20.94 -17.67
N TYR A 318 16.37 20.20 -17.55
CA TYR A 318 16.33 18.95 -16.78
C TYR A 318 15.18 18.04 -17.23
N GLU A 319 15.27 16.79 -16.84
CA GLU A 319 14.14 15.84 -16.83
C GLU A 319 13.88 15.44 -15.39
N PHE A 320 12.69 15.76 -14.89
CA PHE A 320 12.25 15.41 -13.54
C PHE A 320 11.22 14.29 -13.61
N LYS A 321 11.42 13.26 -12.79
CA LYS A 321 10.45 12.16 -12.59
C LYS A 321 10.22 11.95 -11.13
N ILE A 322 8.97 11.65 -10.77
CA ILE A 322 8.59 11.27 -9.42
C ILE A 322 7.75 10.01 -9.48
N ASP A 323 8.01 9.08 -8.55
CA ASP A 323 7.24 7.86 -8.36
C ASP A 323 6.99 7.65 -6.88
N PHE A 324 5.74 7.37 -6.52
CA PHE A 324 5.33 7.13 -5.14
C PHE A 324 4.02 6.35 -5.10
N ARG A 325 3.68 5.82 -3.90
CA ARG A 325 2.38 5.20 -3.64
C ARG A 325 1.46 6.20 -2.96
N PHE A 326 0.21 6.19 -3.33
CA PHE A 326 -0.82 6.96 -2.63
C PHE A 326 -1.07 6.38 -1.24
N LEU A 327 -1.32 7.25 -0.27
CA LEU A 327 -1.66 6.87 1.10
C LEU A 327 -3.14 7.15 1.39
N TYR A 328 -3.79 6.21 2.07
CA TYR A 328 -5.21 6.24 2.38
C TYR A 328 -5.46 6.02 3.87
N ASP A 329 -6.42 6.78 4.40
CA ASP A 329 -6.95 6.54 5.75
C ASP A 329 -8.00 5.42 5.76
#